data_2b5dd8c3bdbc17fccbce5de1d5521d3e
#
_entry.id   2b5dd8c3bdbc17fccbce5de1d5521d3e
#
_cell.length_a   1.000
_cell.length_b   1.000
_cell.length_c   1.000
_cell.angle_alpha   90.00
_cell.angle_beta   90.00
_cell.angle_gamma   90.00
#
_symmetry.space_group_name_H-M   'P 1'
#
loop_
_entity.id
_entity.type
_entity.pdbx_description
1 polymer ?
#
loop_
_entity_poly.entity_id
_entity_poly.type
_entity_poly.pdbx_seq_one_letter_code
_entity_poly.pdbx_strand_id
1 'polypeptide(L)'
;MSLAQNVAISVTEEQGMLLDVARGFVRDQAPIEAIRSQLETDTGFDPAIWQAMVEMGWTGIALPDSVGGAGMGAGSAVPVFVALGGGLLGTPLLSTTLAGQLVWRAAGESAAGWLGRLCGGTVGTVAFLDHADWGAANMGVTLDAAGNLVGSKHFVADAGVAESFVVVASEAGVPVLALVERTAIGDDAISGNVLIDLTKRAANVDFTGVMPAQ
;
A
#
# COMPACT_ATOMS: atom_id res chain seq x y z
N MET A 1 37.23 -11.92 2.85
CA MET A 1 36.17 -11.46 3.77
C MET A 1 34.91 -12.28 3.47
N SER A 2 34.52 -13.18 4.38
CA SER A 2 33.35 -14.04 4.20
C SER A 2 32.07 -13.25 4.45
N LEU A 3 31.23 -13.11 3.41
CA LEU A 3 29.91 -12.45 3.47
C LEU A 3 28.78 -13.41 3.90
N ALA A 4 29.12 -14.52 4.51
CA ALA A 4 28.15 -15.50 4.98
C ALA A 4 28.05 -15.50 6.51
N GLN A 5 27.64 -14.39 7.11
CA GLN A 5 26.91 -14.48 8.36
C GLN A 5 25.46 -14.83 7.98
N ASN A 6 25.11 -16.11 8.12
CA ASN A 6 23.74 -16.55 8.13
C ASN A 6 23.03 -15.83 9.28
N VAL A 7 22.39 -14.72 9.01
CA VAL A 7 21.43 -14.13 9.93
C VAL A 7 20.24 -15.08 9.92
N ALA A 8 20.17 -15.95 10.89
CA ALA A 8 18.99 -16.78 11.13
C ALA A 8 17.85 -15.82 11.51
N ILE A 9 16.91 -15.63 10.58
CA ILE A 9 15.67 -14.92 10.90
C ILE A 9 14.89 -15.86 11.82
N SER A 10 14.86 -15.55 13.11
CA SER A 10 14.01 -16.27 14.06
C SER A 10 12.58 -15.78 13.92
N VAL A 11 11.68 -16.66 13.58
CA VAL A 11 10.23 -16.42 13.57
C VAL A 11 9.70 -16.72 14.97
N THR A 12 8.93 -15.82 15.56
CA THR A 12 8.25 -16.08 16.83
C THR A 12 7.16 -17.15 16.65
N GLU A 13 6.71 -17.77 17.74
CA GLU A 13 5.61 -18.75 17.69
C GLU A 13 4.35 -18.13 17.08
N GLU A 14 4.00 -16.91 17.45
CA GLU A 14 2.90 -16.13 16.92
C GLU A 14 3.04 -15.86 15.42
N GLN A 15 4.23 -15.47 14.96
CA GLN A 15 4.51 -15.29 13.53
C GLN A 15 4.43 -16.61 12.77
N GLY A 16 4.82 -17.72 13.39
CA GLY A 16 4.65 -19.06 12.84
C GLY A 16 3.18 -19.43 12.62
N MET A 17 2.34 -19.17 13.63
CA MET A 17 0.89 -19.39 13.52
C MET A 17 0.26 -18.52 12.43
N LEU A 18 0.64 -17.26 12.34
CA LEU A 18 0.18 -16.36 11.26
C LEU A 18 0.59 -16.88 9.87
N LEU A 19 1.81 -17.38 9.74
CA LEU A 19 2.28 -17.96 8.47
C LEU A 19 1.44 -19.17 8.06
N ASP A 20 1.12 -20.06 9.01
CA ASP A 20 0.33 -21.25 8.72
C ASP A 20 -1.11 -20.90 8.34
N VAL A 21 -1.73 -19.94 9.04
CA VAL A 21 -3.05 -19.39 8.68
C VAL A 21 -3.02 -18.78 7.29
N ALA A 22 -2.02 -17.94 6.99
CA ALA A 22 -1.92 -17.28 5.69
C ALA A 22 -1.66 -18.26 4.55
N ARG A 23 -0.86 -19.33 4.77
CA ARG A 23 -0.66 -20.41 3.80
C ARG A 23 -1.95 -21.19 3.54
N GLY A 24 -2.71 -21.47 4.59
CA GLY A 24 -4.03 -22.08 4.48
C GLY A 24 -4.96 -21.25 3.62
N PHE A 25 -5.05 -19.96 3.93
CA PHE A 25 -5.85 -19.00 3.16
C PHE A 25 -5.49 -18.99 1.67
N VAL A 26 -4.19 -18.85 1.35
CA VAL A 26 -3.71 -18.82 -0.05
C VAL A 26 -4.05 -20.13 -0.78
N ARG A 27 -3.80 -21.28 -0.14
CA ARG A 27 -4.11 -22.57 -0.74
C ARG A 27 -5.60 -22.71 -1.07
N ASP A 28 -6.47 -22.24 -0.18
CA ASP A 28 -7.91 -22.49 -0.26
C ASP A 28 -8.63 -21.41 -1.12
N GLN A 29 -8.12 -20.17 -1.15
CA GLN A 29 -8.74 -19.03 -1.84
C GLN A 29 -8.08 -18.66 -3.17
N ALA A 30 -6.84 -19.05 -3.41
CA ALA A 30 -6.04 -18.59 -4.54
C ALA A 30 -5.43 -19.76 -5.35
N PRO A 31 -6.25 -20.70 -5.86
CA PRO A 31 -5.75 -21.67 -6.83
C PRO A 31 -5.21 -20.94 -8.07
N ILE A 32 -4.23 -21.55 -8.75
CA ILE A 32 -3.51 -20.89 -9.86
C ILE A 32 -4.44 -20.42 -10.99
N GLU A 33 -5.52 -21.11 -11.23
CA GLU A 33 -6.54 -20.73 -12.22
C GLU A 33 -7.26 -19.44 -11.83
N ALA A 34 -7.59 -19.27 -10.53
CA ALA A 34 -8.19 -18.04 -10.01
C ALA A 34 -7.21 -16.86 -10.14
N ILE A 35 -5.91 -17.07 -9.84
CA ILE A 35 -4.88 -16.05 -10.02
C ILE A 35 -4.77 -15.66 -11.49
N ARG A 36 -4.71 -16.63 -12.41
CA ARG A 36 -4.64 -16.36 -13.85
C ARG A 36 -5.83 -15.56 -14.36
N SER A 37 -7.03 -15.81 -13.86
CA SER A 37 -8.22 -15.05 -14.26
C SER A 37 -8.14 -13.57 -13.88
N GLN A 38 -7.37 -13.22 -12.83
CA GLN A 38 -7.19 -11.83 -12.40
C GLN A 38 -6.15 -11.08 -13.24
N LEU A 39 -5.28 -11.76 -13.99
CA LEU A 39 -4.27 -11.11 -14.82
C LEU A 39 -4.87 -10.23 -15.92
N GLU A 40 -6.06 -10.57 -16.40
CA GLU A 40 -6.77 -9.85 -17.47
C GLU A 40 -7.77 -8.81 -16.94
N THR A 41 -7.95 -8.70 -15.61
CA THR A 41 -8.86 -7.71 -15.03
C THR A 41 -8.16 -6.38 -14.80
N ASP A 42 -8.91 -5.27 -14.84
CA ASP A 42 -8.37 -3.94 -14.57
C ASP A 42 -7.89 -3.80 -13.12
N THR A 43 -8.57 -4.46 -12.18
CA THR A 43 -8.25 -4.42 -10.75
C THR A 43 -7.04 -5.28 -10.40
N GLY A 44 -6.81 -6.39 -11.08
CA GLY A 44 -5.73 -7.34 -10.82
C GLY A 44 -5.92 -8.22 -9.58
N PHE A 45 -7.08 -8.16 -8.91
CA PHE A 45 -7.41 -8.99 -7.75
C PHE A 45 -8.93 -9.23 -7.62
N ASP A 46 -9.31 -10.26 -6.87
CA ASP A 46 -10.70 -10.57 -6.55
C ASP A 46 -11.16 -9.76 -5.32
N PRO A 47 -12.21 -8.91 -5.44
CA PRO A 47 -12.76 -8.17 -4.30
C PRO A 47 -13.23 -9.05 -3.14
N ALA A 48 -13.69 -10.29 -3.41
CA ALA A 48 -14.09 -11.20 -2.34
C ALA A 48 -12.89 -11.67 -1.51
N ILE A 49 -11.73 -11.89 -2.14
CA ILE A 49 -10.49 -12.20 -1.44
C ILE A 49 -10.04 -11.01 -0.60
N TRP A 50 -10.17 -9.78 -1.14
CA TRP A 50 -9.86 -8.58 -0.38
C TRP A 50 -10.73 -8.46 0.87
N GLN A 51 -12.05 -8.65 0.73
CA GLN A 51 -12.98 -8.62 1.84
C GLN A 51 -12.65 -9.68 2.91
N ALA A 52 -12.29 -10.89 2.50
CA ALA A 52 -11.87 -11.94 3.42
C ALA A 52 -10.59 -11.57 4.20
N MET A 53 -9.63 -10.87 3.57
CA MET A 53 -8.45 -10.34 4.26
C MET A 53 -8.79 -9.25 5.28
N VAL A 54 -9.77 -8.40 4.97
CA VAL A 54 -10.30 -7.39 5.90
C VAL A 54 -10.92 -8.06 7.13
N GLU A 55 -11.76 -9.08 6.92
CA GLU A 55 -12.41 -9.85 7.99
C GLU A 55 -11.41 -10.57 8.89
N MET A 56 -10.27 -10.98 8.35
CA MET A 56 -9.14 -11.53 9.11
C MET A 56 -8.31 -10.47 9.83
N GLY A 57 -8.62 -9.18 9.66
CA GLY A 57 -7.90 -8.06 10.27
C GLY A 57 -6.51 -7.80 9.67
N TRP A 58 -6.19 -8.34 8.49
CA TRP A 58 -4.85 -8.20 7.90
C TRP A 58 -4.55 -6.79 7.43
N THR A 59 -5.56 -6.02 7.04
CA THR A 59 -5.40 -4.60 6.68
C THR A 59 -4.92 -3.73 7.83
N GLY A 60 -5.27 -4.11 9.07
CA GLY A 60 -4.86 -3.43 10.30
C GLY A 60 -3.79 -4.17 11.12
N ILE A 61 -3.24 -5.31 10.64
CA ILE A 61 -2.35 -6.17 11.45
C ILE A 61 -1.14 -5.44 12.03
N ALA A 62 -0.60 -4.50 11.28
CA ALA A 62 0.60 -3.73 11.63
C ALA A 62 0.30 -2.40 12.32
N LEU A 63 -0.97 -2.05 12.52
CA LEU A 63 -1.42 -0.82 13.17
C LEU A 63 -1.86 -1.10 14.62
N PRO A 64 -1.74 -0.13 15.54
CA PRO A 64 -2.18 -0.31 16.90
C PRO A 64 -3.71 -0.39 17.03
N ASP A 65 -4.15 -0.94 18.15
CA ASP A 65 -5.56 -1.07 18.51
C ASP A 65 -6.25 0.28 18.71
N SER A 66 -5.50 1.31 19.16
CA SER A 66 -6.03 2.67 19.33
C SER A 66 -6.56 3.31 18.03
N VAL A 67 -6.14 2.80 16.86
CA VAL A 67 -6.62 3.25 15.53
C VAL A 67 -7.41 2.18 14.77
N GLY A 68 -7.84 1.11 15.46
CA GLY A 68 -8.63 0.03 14.89
C GLY A 68 -7.79 -1.11 14.30
N GLY A 69 -6.48 -1.14 14.53
CA GLY A 69 -5.59 -2.22 14.12
C GLY A 69 -5.54 -3.38 15.12
N ALA A 70 -4.73 -4.39 14.83
CA ALA A 70 -4.56 -5.57 15.69
C ALA A 70 -3.46 -5.42 16.75
N GLY A 71 -2.70 -4.34 16.76
CA GLY A 71 -1.65 -4.07 17.74
C GLY A 71 -0.42 -4.98 17.66
N MET A 72 -0.31 -5.83 16.63
CA MET A 72 0.73 -6.86 16.54
C MET A 72 2.08 -6.34 16.05
N GLY A 73 2.14 -5.10 15.55
CA GLY A 73 3.33 -4.48 15.00
C GLY A 73 3.68 -4.91 13.57
N ALA A 74 4.55 -4.13 12.91
CA ALA A 74 4.86 -4.29 11.50
C ALA A 74 5.51 -5.66 11.15
N GLY A 75 6.26 -6.25 12.09
CA GLY A 75 6.88 -7.57 11.90
C GLY A 75 5.86 -8.71 11.71
N SER A 76 4.65 -8.56 12.24
CA SER A 76 3.58 -9.56 12.12
C SER A 76 2.90 -9.59 10.75
N ALA A 77 3.05 -8.53 9.95
CA ALA A 77 2.60 -8.54 8.55
C ALA A 77 3.50 -9.39 7.63
N VAL A 78 4.78 -9.57 7.99
CA VAL A 78 5.78 -10.27 7.16
C VAL A 78 5.35 -11.70 6.83
N PRO A 79 4.94 -12.56 7.78
CA PRO A 79 4.45 -13.90 7.48
C PRO A 79 3.30 -13.93 6.47
N VAL A 80 2.36 -12.99 6.57
CA VAL A 80 1.25 -12.87 5.62
C VAL A 80 1.78 -12.59 4.22
N PHE A 81 2.69 -11.60 4.06
CA PHE A 81 3.29 -11.29 2.75
C PHE A 81 4.10 -12.44 2.19
N VAL A 82 4.81 -13.21 3.03
CA VAL A 82 5.55 -14.40 2.59
C VAL A 82 4.59 -15.44 1.99
N ALA A 83 3.44 -15.68 2.64
CA ALA A 83 2.44 -16.60 2.13
C ALA A 83 1.78 -16.11 0.82
N LEU A 84 1.36 -14.84 0.77
CA LEU A 84 0.77 -14.24 -0.43
C LEU A 84 1.73 -14.28 -1.63
N GLY A 85 2.99 -13.89 -1.42
CA GLY A 85 4.02 -13.93 -2.47
C GLY A 85 4.32 -15.34 -2.93
N GLY A 86 4.39 -16.31 -2.00
CA GLY A 86 4.58 -17.73 -2.32
C GLY A 86 3.47 -18.32 -3.18
N GLY A 87 2.24 -17.79 -3.07
CA GLY A 87 1.10 -18.19 -3.88
C GLY A 87 0.82 -17.28 -5.06
N LEU A 88 1.65 -16.25 -5.31
CA LEU A 88 1.44 -15.23 -6.37
C LEU A 88 0.11 -14.47 -6.23
N LEU A 89 -0.45 -14.42 -5.03
CA LEU A 89 -1.72 -13.75 -4.78
C LEU A 89 -1.53 -12.22 -4.73
N GLY A 90 -1.86 -11.57 -5.84
CA GLY A 90 -1.86 -10.11 -5.96
C GLY A 90 -3.08 -9.51 -5.25
N THR A 91 -2.83 -8.58 -4.34
CA THR A 91 -3.87 -7.75 -3.71
C THR A 91 -3.25 -6.41 -3.29
N PRO A 92 -4.04 -5.36 -3.00
CA PRO A 92 -3.52 -4.08 -2.53
C PRO A 92 -3.09 -4.09 -1.04
N LEU A 93 -2.91 -5.26 -0.41
CA LEU A 93 -2.57 -5.36 1.02
C LEU A 93 -1.22 -4.70 1.32
N LEU A 94 -0.22 -4.87 0.45
CA LEU A 94 1.11 -4.30 0.69
C LEU A 94 1.07 -2.77 0.61
N SER A 95 0.48 -2.19 -0.44
CA SER A 95 0.36 -0.74 -0.59
C SER A 95 -0.44 -0.11 0.54
N THR A 96 -1.55 -0.75 0.95
CA THR A 96 -2.37 -0.32 2.10
C THR A 96 -1.61 -0.38 3.42
N THR A 97 -0.87 -1.46 3.67
CA THR A 97 -0.03 -1.59 4.87
C THR A 97 1.07 -0.53 4.91
N LEU A 98 1.74 -0.27 3.79
CA LEU A 98 2.78 0.76 3.70
C LEU A 98 2.20 2.16 3.93
N ALA A 99 1.06 2.47 3.33
CA ALA A 99 0.36 3.74 3.53
C ALA A 99 -0.01 3.93 5.01
N GLY A 100 -0.61 2.92 5.64
CA GLY A 100 -0.94 2.94 7.06
C GLY A 100 0.27 3.14 7.98
N GLN A 101 1.37 2.41 7.72
CA GLN A 101 2.60 2.54 8.50
C GLN A 101 3.25 3.92 8.34
N LEU A 102 3.24 4.49 7.15
CA LEU A 102 3.82 5.80 6.90
C LEU A 102 3.05 6.88 7.65
N VAL A 103 1.71 6.88 7.55
CA VAL A 103 0.86 7.84 8.23
C VAL A 103 0.89 7.65 9.75
N TRP A 104 0.87 6.41 10.25
CA TRP A 104 1.00 6.16 11.69
C TRP A 104 2.31 6.72 12.26
N ARG A 105 3.43 6.56 11.56
CA ARG A 105 4.74 7.07 12.01
C ARG A 105 4.83 8.59 11.96
N ALA A 106 4.14 9.23 11.00
CA ALA A 106 4.19 10.68 10.83
C ALA A 106 3.21 11.41 11.76
N ALA A 107 2.00 10.88 11.94
CA ALA A 107 0.89 11.59 12.56
C ALA A 107 0.32 10.89 13.81
N GLY A 108 0.61 9.61 14.03
CA GLY A 108 0.09 8.87 15.18
C GLY A 108 -1.43 8.89 15.26
N GLU A 109 -1.95 9.08 16.45
CA GLU A 109 -3.39 9.11 16.74
C GLU A 109 -4.13 10.31 16.11
N SER A 110 -3.44 11.37 15.70
CA SER A 110 -4.09 12.49 15.02
C SER A 110 -4.71 12.08 13.68
N ALA A 111 -4.22 10.98 13.07
CA ALA A 111 -4.75 10.40 11.84
C ALA A 111 -5.67 9.18 12.10
N ALA A 112 -6.17 8.96 13.33
CA ALA A 112 -6.93 7.76 13.69
C ALA A 112 -8.14 7.50 12.78
N GLY A 113 -8.87 8.53 12.38
CA GLY A 113 -10.01 8.39 11.47
C GLY A 113 -9.60 7.86 10.09
N TRP A 114 -8.49 8.32 9.56
CA TRP A 114 -7.95 7.84 8.27
C TRP A 114 -7.41 6.41 8.39
N LEU A 115 -6.61 6.14 9.44
CA LEU A 115 -6.05 4.82 9.71
C LEU A 115 -7.15 3.76 9.96
N GLY A 116 -8.20 4.12 10.69
CA GLY A 116 -9.35 3.24 10.93
C GLY A 116 -10.07 2.84 9.64
N ARG A 117 -10.15 3.73 8.64
CA ARG A 117 -10.71 3.39 7.34
C ARG A 117 -9.85 2.33 6.61
N LEU A 118 -8.52 2.43 6.67
CA LEU A 118 -7.63 1.41 6.11
C LEU A 118 -7.84 0.06 6.81
N CYS A 119 -7.93 0.05 8.14
CA CYS A 119 -8.26 -1.17 8.90
C CYS A 119 -9.60 -1.75 8.47
N GLY A 120 -10.57 -0.92 8.13
CA GLY A 120 -11.90 -1.31 7.62
C GLY A 120 -11.95 -1.69 6.15
N GLY A 121 -10.81 -1.71 5.44
CA GLY A 121 -10.71 -2.22 4.08
C GLY A 121 -10.63 -1.16 2.98
N THR A 122 -10.60 0.14 3.32
CA THR A 122 -10.28 1.19 2.34
C THR A 122 -8.88 0.93 1.77
N VAL A 123 -8.77 0.89 0.45
CA VAL A 123 -7.49 0.68 -0.22
C VAL A 123 -6.66 1.97 -0.18
N GLY A 124 -5.52 1.90 0.50
CA GLY A 124 -4.55 2.99 0.55
C GLY A 124 -3.30 2.69 -0.28
N THR A 125 -2.67 3.73 -0.81
CA THR A 125 -1.38 3.61 -1.49
C THR A 125 -0.44 4.77 -1.19
N VAL A 126 0.85 4.56 -1.45
CA VAL A 126 1.90 5.58 -1.30
C VAL A 126 2.35 6.06 -2.67
N ALA A 127 2.19 7.34 -2.93
CA ALA A 127 2.68 8.00 -4.13
C ALA A 127 4.05 8.66 -3.81
N PHE A 128 5.14 7.93 -4.12
CA PHE A 128 6.48 8.30 -3.68
C PHE A 128 7.38 8.82 -4.81
N LEU A 129 7.45 8.12 -5.95
CA LEU A 129 8.42 8.42 -7.02
C LEU A 129 7.99 9.63 -7.85
N ASP A 130 8.83 10.63 -7.94
CA ASP A 130 8.60 11.84 -8.76
C ASP A 130 9.02 11.67 -10.22
N HIS A 131 9.83 10.65 -10.52
CA HIS A 131 10.36 10.38 -11.86
C HIS A 131 10.46 8.88 -12.11
N ALA A 132 10.61 8.49 -13.37
CA ALA A 132 10.93 7.12 -13.73
C ALA A 132 12.35 6.69 -13.28
N ASP A 133 13.18 7.64 -12.89
CA ASP A 133 14.50 7.42 -12.32
C ASP A 133 14.43 7.28 -10.80
N TRP A 134 14.64 6.08 -10.30
CA TRP A 134 14.64 5.73 -8.87
C TRP A 134 15.78 6.39 -8.06
N GLY A 135 16.80 6.91 -8.73
CA GLY A 135 17.92 7.60 -8.11
C GLY A 135 17.73 9.12 -7.97
N ALA A 136 16.64 9.68 -8.47
CA ALA A 136 16.41 11.12 -8.41
C ALA A 136 16.21 11.58 -6.95
N ALA A 137 17.07 12.51 -6.51
CA ALA A 137 17.06 13.02 -5.14
C ALA A 137 16.10 14.22 -4.93
N ASN A 138 15.50 14.73 -6.00
CA ASN A 138 14.66 15.92 -5.93
C ASN A 138 13.19 15.54 -5.82
N MET A 139 12.49 16.16 -4.87
CA MET A 139 11.03 16.04 -4.77
C MET A 139 10.38 16.89 -5.87
N GLY A 140 9.73 16.22 -6.83
CA GLY A 140 9.07 16.84 -7.96
C GLY A 140 7.67 17.35 -7.64
N VAL A 141 6.97 16.73 -6.65
CA VAL A 141 5.65 17.20 -6.22
C VAL A 141 5.80 18.18 -5.06
N THR A 142 5.18 19.35 -5.22
CA THR A 142 5.23 20.45 -4.23
C THR A 142 3.83 20.92 -3.87
N LEU A 143 3.70 21.62 -2.75
CA LEU A 143 2.51 22.42 -2.41
C LEU A 143 2.71 23.87 -2.89
N ASP A 144 1.71 24.40 -3.59
CA ASP A 144 1.68 25.82 -3.98
C ASP A 144 1.23 26.71 -2.81
N ALA A 145 1.20 28.04 -3.04
CA ALA A 145 0.81 29.01 -2.03
C ALA A 145 -0.67 28.92 -1.60
N ALA A 146 -1.50 28.23 -2.38
CA ALA A 146 -2.90 27.96 -2.05
C ALA A 146 -3.10 26.61 -1.34
N GLY A 147 -2.03 25.83 -1.18
CA GLY A 147 -2.04 24.51 -0.57
C GLY A 147 -2.39 23.38 -1.55
N ASN A 148 -2.43 23.65 -2.86
CA ASN A 148 -2.67 22.59 -3.84
C ASN A 148 -1.37 21.87 -4.18
N LEU A 149 -1.46 20.58 -4.46
CA LEU A 149 -0.36 19.81 -5.02
C LEU A 149 -0.08 20.23 -6.46
N VAL A 150 1.20 20.24 -6.84
CA VAL A 150 1.67 20.51 -8.20
C VAL A 150 2.69 19.45 -8.58
N GLY A 151 2.40 18.68 -9.63
CA GLY A 151 3.27 17.65 -10.18
C GLY A 151 2.66 16.26 -10.15
N SER A 152 3.44 15.29 -10.66
CA SER A 152 2.98 13.92 -10.87
C SER A 152 3.85 12.92 -10.12
N LYS A 153 3.28 11.77 -9.76
CA LYS A 153 3.99 10.62 -9.20
C LYS A 153 3.96 9.45 -10.18
N HIS A 154 5.02 8.67 -10.19
CA HIS A 154 5.24 7.57 -11.12
C HIS A 154 5.21 6.22 -10.40
N PHE A 155 4.78 5.18 -11.12
CA PHE A 155 4.73 3.81 -10.61
C PHE A 155 4.03 3.67 -9.25
N VAL A 156 2.94 4.42 -9.06
CA VAL A 156 2.13 4.34 -7.83
C VAL A 156 1.41 2.99 -7.83
N ALA A 157 1.81 2.11 -6.92
CA ALA A 157 1.25 0.77 -6.82
C ALA A 157 -0.25 0.83 -6.49
N ASP A 158 -1.03 -0.03 -7.15
CA ASP A 158 -2.48 -0.16 -6.95
C ASP A 158 -3.29 1.14 -7.10
N ALA A 159 -2.73 2.18 -7.75
CA ALA A 159 -3.36 3.49 -7.89
C ALA A 159 -4.74 3.45 -8.56
N GLY A 160 -4.97 2.50 -9.49
CA GLY A 160 -6.25 2.35 -10.18
C GLY A 160 -7.41 1.93 -9.27
N VAL A 161 -7.10 1.30 -8.13
CA VAL A 161 -8.08 0.81 -7.16
C VAL A 161 -7.98 1.51 -5.79
N ALA A 162 -6.97 2.37 -5.61
CA ALA A 162 -6.79 3.11 -4.37
C ALA A 162 -7.89 4.15 -4.16
N GLU A 163 -8.44 4.17 -2.96
CA GLU A 163 -9.43 5.15 -2.50
C GLU A 163 -8.77 6.31 -1.75
N SER A 164 -7.57 6.08 -1.22
CA SER A 164 -6.77 7.06 -0.48
C SER A 164 -5.31 6.99 -0.87
N PHE A 165 -4.68 8.15 -1.06
CA PHE A 165 -3.28 8.30 -1.44
C PHE A 165 -2.50 9.02 -0.34
N VAL A 166 -1.33 8.50 0.01
CA VAL A 166 -0.32 9.20 0.79
C VAL A 166 0.72 9.73 -0.18
N VAL A 167 0.66 11.02 -0.48
CA VAL A 167 1.55 11.67 -1.44
C VAL A 167 2.74 12.26 -0.69
N VAL A 168 3.95 11.83 -1.05
CA VAL A 168 5.18 12.45 -0.56
C VAL A 168 5.43 13.70 -1.37
N ALA A 169 5.36 14.85 -0.75
CA ALA A 169 5.50 16.16 -1.40
C ALA A 169 6.51 17.04 -0.65
N SER A 170 6.75 18.22 -1.17
CA SER A 170 7.59 19.25 -0.53
C SER A 170 6.79 20.53 -0.33
N GLU A 171 6.82 21.07 0.87
CA GLU A 171 6.33 22.42 1.19
C GLU A 171 7.51 23.31 1.56
N ALA A 172 7.74 24.35 0.79
CA ALA A 172 8.88 25.26 0.98
C ALA A 172 10.25 24.53 1.14
N GLY A 173 10.45 23.42 0.45
CA GLY A 173 11.66 22.61 0.50
C GLY A 173 11.72 21.60 1.65
N VAL A 174 10.66 21.51 2.48
CA VAL A 174 10.56 20.53 3.57
C VAL A 174 9.67 19.36 3.12
N PRO A 175 10.11 18.10 3.31
CA PRO A 175 9.28 16.93 3.03
C PRO A 175 8.01 16.92 3.89
N VAL A 176 6.86 16.68 3.24
CA VAL A 176 5.57 16.54 3.88
C VAL A 176 4.81 15.33 3.32
N LEU A 177 3.86 14.82 4.08
CA LEU A 177 2.90 13.83 3.62
C LEU A 177 1.55 14.50 3.42
N ALA A 178 1.02 14.43 2.21
CA ALA A 178 -0.30 14.93 1.88
C ALA A 178 -1.27 13.76 1.72
N LEU A 179 -2.38 13.78 2.45
CA LEU A 179 -3.44 12.79 2.32
C LEU A 179 -4.43 13.25 1.25
N VAL A 180 -4.65 12.43 0.24
CA VAL A 180 -5.52 12.73 -0.89
C VAL A 180 -6.55 11.64 -1.05
N GLU A 181 -7.83 12.02 -1.13
CA GLU A 181 -8.91 11.10 -1.44
C GLU A 181 -9.03 10.90 -2.96
N ARG A 182 -9.37 9.70 -3.39
CA ARG A 182 -9.58 9.36 -4.81
C ARG A 182 -10.55 10.32 -5.49
N THR A 183 -11.58 10.77 -4.77
CA THR A 183 -12.60 11.68 -5.29
C THR A 183 -12.08 13.07 -5.64
N ALA A 184 -10.91 13.46 -5.13
CA ALA A 184 -10.25 14.72 -5.49
C ALA A 184 -9.39 14.61 -6.75
N ILE A 185 -9.19 13.40 -7.29
CA ILE A 185 -8.35 13.12 -8.46
C ILE A 185 -9.27 12.84 -9.64
N GLY A 186 -9.09 13.56 -10.76
CA GLY A 186 -9.80 13.28 -12.00
C GLY A 186 -9.45 11.91 -12.58
N ASP A 187 -10.38 11.28 -13.28
CA ASP A 187 -10.13 9.95 -13.87
C ASP A 187 -9.00 9.98 -14.91
N ASP A 188 -8.93 11.06 -15.70
CA ASP A 188 -7.87 11.27 -16.71
C ASP A 188 -6.47 11.51 -16.10
N ALA A 189 -6.40 11.80 -14.79
CA ALA A 189 -5.14 12.03 -14.08
C ALA A 189 -4.41 10.74 -13.70
N ILE A 190 -5.05 9.57 -13.82
CA ILE A 190 -4.47 8.27 -13.52
C ILE A 190 -4.22 7.51 -14.83
N SER A 191 -2.96 7.26 -15.15
CA SER A 191 -2.58 6.53 -16.35
C SER A 191 -1.83 5.24 -16.00
N GLY A 192 -2.41 4.08 -16.37
CA GLY A 192 -1.86 2.76 -16.04
C GLY A 192 -0.50 2.49 -16.68
N ASN A 193 0.39 1.85 -15.93
CA ASN A 193 1.68 1.38 -16.42
C ASN A 193 1.57 -0.07 -16.90
N VAL A 194 2.30 -0.39 -17.97
CA VAL A 194 2.51 -1.78 -18.40
C VAL A 194 3.67 -2.36 -17.59
N LEU A 195 3.37 -3.36 -16.76
CA LEU A 195 4.37 -4.02 -15.92
C LEU A 195 4.73 -5.39 -16.49
N ILE A 196 5.99 -5.84 -16.24
CA ILE A 196 6.42 -7.21 -16.56
C ILE A 196 5.70 -8.21 -15.65
N ASP A 197 5.53 -7.88 -14.36
CA ASP A 197 4.75 -8.67 -13.42
C ASP A 197 3.25 -8.37 -13.60
N LEU A 198 2.55 -9.27 -14.26
CA LEU A 198 1.12 -9.15 -14.54
C LEU A 198 0.24 -9.36 -13.30
N THR A 199 0.80 -9.81 -12.17
CA THR A 199 0.07 -9.92 -10.89
C THR A 199 -0.01 -8.59 -10.14
N LYS A 200 0.63 -7.54 -10.67
CA LYS A 200 0.68 -6.21 -10.06
C LYS A 200 0.10 -5.14 -10.98
N ARG A 201 -0.38 -4.07 -10.38
CA ARG A 201 -0.84 -2.86 -11.06
C ARG A 201 -0.08 -1.67 -10.52
N ALA A 202 0.26 -0.75 -11.40
CA ALA A 202 0.77 0.57 -11.03
C ALA A 202 0.30 1.59 -12.07
N ALA A 203 0.29 2.86 -11.67
CA ALA A 203 -0.05 3.96 -12.56
C ALA A 203 0.82 5.18 -12.30
N ASN A 204 0.89 6.08 -13.26
CA ASN A 204 1.32 7.45 -13.03
C ASN A 204 0.09 8.26 -12.64
N VAL A 205 0.25 9.17 -11.68
CA VAL A 205 -0.84 9.99 -11.16
C VAL A 205 -0.42 11.45 -11.19
N ASP A 206 -1.21 12.29 -11.85
CA ASP A 206 -1.05 13.75 -11.82
C ASP A 206 -1.89 14.33 -10.68
N PHE A 207 -1.21 14.95 -9.73
CA PHE A 207 -1.83 15.61 -8.58
C PHE A 207 -1.98 17.12 -8.76
N THR A 208 -1.64 17.67 -9.92
CA THR A 208 -1.67 19.12 -10.16
C THR A 208 -3.06 19.70 -9.95
N GLY A 209 -3.17 20.67 -9.04
CA GLY A 209 -4.43 21.33 -8.66
C GLY A 209 -5.24 20.58 -7.60
N VAL A 210 -4.77 19.44 -7.13
CA VAL A 210 -5.45 18.66 -6.09
C VAL A 210 -5.15 19.27 -4.72
N MET A 211 -6.20 19.59 -3.96
CA MET A 211 -6.08 20.02 -2.57
C MET A 211 -6.11 18.79 -1.66
N PRO A 212 -5.06 18.57 -0.84
CA PRO A 212 -5.06 17.48 0.15
C PRO A 212 -6.18 17.66 1.19
N ALA A 213 -6.63 16.55 1.76
CA ALA A 213 -7.57 16.58 2.88
C ALA A 213 -6.89 17.02 4.19
N GLN A 214 -5.61 16.74 4.31
CA GLN A 214 -4.68 17.16 5.39
C GLN A 214 -3.24 17.11 4.88
#